data_f28408c107bdd6101da4f9ef46afb6d9
#
_entry.id   f28408c107bdd6101da4f9ef46afb6d9
#
_cell.length_a   1.000
_cell.length_b   1.000
_cell.length_c   1.000
_cell.angle_alpha   90.00
_cell.angle_beta   90.00
_cell.angle_gamma   90.00
#
_symmetry.space_group_name_H-M   'P 1'
#
loop_
_entity.id
_entity.type
_entity.pdbx_description
1 polymer ?
#
loop_
_entity_poly.entity_id
_entity_poly.type
_entity_poly.pdbx_seq_one_letter_code
_entity_poly.pdbx_strand_id
1 'polypeptide(L)'
;MPIDKQLLRQLLATEKFKKCADSPDSAAELGSTLSDTESLVRSCQNVQAIPFILWNDFYNSAGILAPKSKKKSYRYKWGDKVFVDFGCGNIQTELSFPHPAIVLYNFANTVIVAPTTSDDSPNSFSADIEEVIIKAKRDGTVFPKDTIINLHQIKSVHKDRIISNLRCNVKSYIVDRQEITRQNAIHGADTFTDGMDLLDCIRTKLAYILAAPQMQSKNTEILNGRQQISQLQTALEAAQQKIAELTAQLEKTSSEKQCQND
;
A
#
# COMPACT_ATOMS: atom_id res chain seq x y z
N MET A 1 37.80 8.58 9.48
CA MET A 1 37.50 9.81 10.28
C MET A 1 36.07 10.26 9.99
N PRO A 2 35.34 10.81 10.96
CA PRO A 2 34.01 11.33 10.66
C PRO A 2 34.12 12.45 9.62
N ILE A 3 33.20 12.44 8.64
CA ILE A 3 33.14 13.46 7.58
C ILE A 3 32.87 14.86 8.15
N ASP A 4 33.49 15.89 7.60
CA ASP A 4 33.19 17.28 7.96
C ASP A 4 31.91 17.76 7.28
N LYS A 5 30.79 17.60 7.98
CA LYS A 5 29.46 18.00 7.51
C LYS A 5 29.32 19.52 7.34
N GLN A 6 30.09 20.32 8.08
CA GLN A 6 30.04 21.79 8.00
C GLN A 6 30.76 22.26 6.73
N LEU A 7 31.95 21.73 6.48
CA LEU A 7 32.71 21.97 5.26
C LEU A 7 31.88 21.59 4.01
N LEU A 8 31.29 20.38 3.99
CA LEU A 8 30.47 19.94 2.87
C LEU A 8 29.27 20.86 2.59
N ARG A 9 28.61 21.40 3.65
CA ARG A 9 27.53 22.37 3.47
C ARG A 9 28.02 23.70 2.88
N GLN A 10 29.20 24.16 3.28
CA GLN A 10 29.83 25.37 2.70
C GLN A 10 30.16 25.15 1.22
N LEU A 11 30.78 24.04 0.89
CA LEU A 11 31.09 23.66 -0.50
C LEU A 11 29.84 23.54 -1.35
N LEU A 12 28.77 22.99 -0.83
CA LEU A 12 27.48 22.92 -1.52
C LEU A 12 26.92 24.33 -1.84
N ALA A 13 27.17 25.32 -1.01
CA ALA A 13 26.75 26.69 -1.25
C ALA A 13 27.66 27.43 -2.26
N THR A 14 28.98 27.21 -2.19
CA THR A 14 29.99 27.99 -2.95
C THR A 14 30.43 27.29 -4.24
N GLU A 15 30.46 25.97 -4.28
CA GLU A 15 31.01 25.15 -5.35
C GLU A 15 30.01 24.20 -5.99
N LYS A 16 28.74 24.41 -5.77
CA LYS A 16 27.63 23.52 -6.13
C LYS A 16 27.66 22.99 -7.58
N PHE A 17 28.24 23.68 -8.52
CA PHE A 17 28.31 23.28 -9.93
C PHE A 17 29.70 22.76 -10.36
N LYS A 18 30.71 22.75 -9.48
CA LYS A 18 31.97 22.09 -9.73
C LYS A 18 31.83 20.58 -9.72
N LYS A 19 32.61 19.87 -10.49
CA LYS A 19 32.78 18.43 -10.34
C LYS A 19 33.49 18.13 -9.02
N CYS A 20 33.14 17.04 -8.36
CA CYS A 20 33.81 16.64 -7.11
C CYS A 20 35.33 16.49 -7.29
N ALA A 21 35.78 15.97 -8.43
CA ALA A 21 37.19 15.83 -8.76
C ALA A 21 37.94 17.17 -8.89
N ASP A 22 37.23 18.26 -9.19
CA ASP A 22 37.76 19.60 -9.33
C ASP A 22 37.72 20.40 -8.02
N SER A 23 37.20 19.80 -6.92
CA SER A 23 37.12 20.35 -5.58
C SER A 23 37.93 19.45 -4.63
N PRO A 24 39.16 19.82 -4.23
CA PRO A 24 40.03 18.96 -3.43
C PRO A 24 39.42 18.52 -2.12
N ASP A 25 38.70 19.42 -1.43
CA ASP A 25 38.05 19.11 -0.14
C ASP A 25 36.89 18.13 -0.35
N SER A 26 36.06 18.32 -1.38
CA SER A 26 34.99 17.36 -1.70
C SER A 26 35.55 15.99 -2.08
N ALA A 27 36.65 15.96 -2.83
CA ALA A 27 37.30 14.71 -3.22
C ALA A 27 37.93 13.98 -2.03
N ALA A 28 38.52 14.71 -1.08
CA ALA A 28 39.07 14.15 0.16
C ALA A 28 37.98 13.54 1.04
N GLU A 29 36.87 14.25 1.25
CA GLU A 29 35.72 13.74 2.03
C GLU A 29 35.06 12.54 1.36
N LEU A 30 34.95 12.52 0.03
CA LEU A 30 34.50 11.36 -0.72
C LEU A 30 35.43 10.17 -0.52
N GLY A 31 36.74 10.37 -0.62
CA GLY A 31 37.73 9.31 -0.39
C GLY A 31 37.61 8.70 1.01
N SER A 32 37.49 9.54 2.03
CA SER A 32 37.26 9.08 3.40
C SER A 32 35.98 8.27 3.54
N THR A 33 34.86 8.76 3.00
CA THR A 33 33.57 8.08 3.05
C THR A 33 33.59 6.71 2.34
N LEU A 34 34.25 6.64 1.17
CA LEU A 34 34.39 5.38 0.43
C LEU A 34 35.27 4.37 1.18
N SER A 35 36.34 4.81 1.84
CA SER A 35 37.20 3.97 2.66
C SER A 35 36.45 3.41 3.88
N ASP A 36 35.66 4.25 4.54
CA ASP A 36 34.82 3.81 5.68
C ASP A 36 33.76 2.83 5.21
N THR A 37 33.12 3.07 4.05
CA THR A 37 32.14 2.17 3.45
C THR A 37 32.78 0.84 3.06
N GLU A 38 33.96 0.85 2.46
CA GLU A 38 34.71 -0.37 2.10
C GLU A 38 35.00 -1.19 3.37
N SER A 39 35.49 -0.56 4.42
CA SER A 39 35.78 -1.20 5.69
C SER A 39 34.56 -1.83 6.32
N LEU A 40 33.43 -1.13 6.28
CA LEU A 40 32.15 -1.65 6.76
C LEU A 40 31.71 -2.88 5.95
N VAL A 41 31.69 -2.79 4.61
CA VAL A 41 31.25 -3.88 3.74
C VAL A 41 32.15 -5.11 3.90
N ARG A 42 33.48 -4.92 4.04
CA ARG A 42 34.42 -6.01 4.32
C ARG A 42 34.16 -6.71 5.65
N SER A 43 33.58 -6.04 6.64
CA SER A 43 33.19 -6.62 7.91
C SER A 43 31.84 -7.37 7.87
N CYS A 44 31.05 -7.18 6.83
CA CYS A 44 29.75 -7.82 6.67
C CYS A 44 29.86 -9.27 6.19
N GLN A 45 28.85 -10.08 6.49
CA GLN A 45 28.71 -11.40 5.85
C GLN A 45 28.37 -11.27 4.37
N ASN A 46 28.72 -12.28 3.57
CA ASN A 46 28.45 -12.31 2.12
C ASN A 46 26.97 -12.08 1.77
N VAL A 47 26.05 -12.53 2.61
CA VAL A 47 24.60 -12.31 2.41
C VAL A 47 24.22 -10.83 2.43
N GLN A 48 25.02 -9.99 3.05
CA GLN A 48 24.85 -8.53 3.12
C GLN A 48 25.77 -7.81 2.12
N ALA A 49 27.02 -8.23 2.02
CA ALA A 49 28.03 -7.58 1.17
C ALA A 49 27.78 -7.77 -0.32
N ILE A 50 27.43 -8.98 -0.77
CA ILE A 50 27.23 -9.27 -2.19
C ILE A 50 26.07 -8.47 -2.78
N PRO A 51 24.89 -8.41 -2.19
CA PRO A 51 23.80 -7.56 -2.70
C PRO A 51 24.19 -6.08 -2.77
N PHE A 52 24.93 -5.57 -1.79
CA PHE A 52 25.44 -4.19 -1.79
C PHE A 52 26.38 -3.94 -2.98
N ILE A 53 27.32 -4.85 -3.24
CA ILE A 53 28.29 -4.75 -4.35
C ILE A 53 27.54 -4.77 -5.70
N LEU A 54 26.62 -5.73 -5.90
CA LEU A 54 25.83 -5.85 -7.12
C LEU A 54 24.97 -4.60 -7.37
N TRP A 55 24.39 -4.03 -6.32
CA TRP A 55 23.60 -2.81 -6.43
C TRP A 55 24.47 -1.61 -6.81
N ASN A 56 25.64 -1.45 -6.21
CA ASN A 56 26.56 -0.36 -6.57
C ASN A 56 27.06 -0.48 -8.02
N ASP A 57 27.35 -1.69 -8.49
CA ASP A 57 27.69 -1.95 -9.89
C ASP A 57 26.53 -1.55 -10.82
N PHE A 58 25.32 -1.97 -10.52
CA PHE A 58 24.12 -1.57 -11.25
C PHE A 58 23.91 -0.05 -11.22
N TYR A 59 24.05 0.58 -10.06
CA TYR A 59 23.91 2.03 -9.91
C TYR A 59 24.95 2.81 -10.72
N ASN A 60 26.19 2.36 -10.73
CA ASN A 60 27.27 2.97 -11.48
C ASN A 60 27.07 2.81 -13.00
N SER A 61 26.55 1.67 -13.44
CA SER A 61 26.34 1.37 -14.86
C SER A 61 25.04 1.94 -15.44
N ALA A 62 23.95 1.97 -14.65
CA ALA A 62 22.61 2.36 -15.10
C ALA A 62 22.06 3.64 -14.44
N GLY A 63 22.77 4.17 -13.45
CA GLY A 63 22.31 5.28 -12.60
C GLY A 63 22.62 6.67 -13.14
N ILE A 64 23.09 7.57 -12.25
CA ILE A 64 23.28 9.01 -12.52
C ILE A 64 24.25 9.28 -13.68
N LEU A 65 25.21 8.39 -13.90
CA LEU A 65 26.29 8.55 -14.90
C LEU A 65 25.93 7.92 -16.25
N ALA A 66 24.89 7.13 -16.33
CA ALA A 66 24.47 6.53 -17.61
C ALA A 66 23.89 7.60 -18.54
N PRO A 67 24.25 7.60 -19.83
CA PRO A 67 23.61 8.47 -20.80
C PRO A 67 22.11 8.19 -20.78
N LYS A 68 21.29 9.25 -20.67
CA LYS A 68 19.82 9.15 -20.63
C LYS A 68 19.35 8.19 -21.72
N SER A 69 18.93 7.02 -21.34
CA SER A 69 18.49 6.01 -22.28
C SER A 69 17.27 6.57 -23.03
N LYS A 70 17.28 6.47 -24.37
CA LYS A 70 16.11 6.80 -25.20
C LYS A 70 14.99 5.77 -25.04
N LYS A 71 14.90 5.09 -23.88
CA LYS A 71 13.81 4.17 -23.62
C LYS A 71 12.51 4.94 -23.68
N LYS A 72 11.61 4.53 -24.57
CA LYS A 72 10.25 5.04 -24.63
C LYS A 72 9.67 4.95 -23.21
N SER A 73 9.18 6.08 -22.69
CA SER A 73 8.50 6.14 -21.39
C SER A 73 7.36 5.13 -21.39
N TYR A 74 7.57 3.97 -20.76
CA TYR A 74 6.51 2.98 -20.61
C TYR A 74 5.45 3.54 -19.68
N ARG A 75 4.18 3.43 -20.07
CA ARG A 75 3.06 3.90 -19.28
C ARG A 75 2.48 2.74 -18.47
N TYR A 76 2.89 2.63 -17.24
CA TYR A 76 2.31 1.66 -16.30
C TYR A 76 0.89 2.05 -15.95
N LYS A 77 0.05 1.04 -15.74
CA LYS A 77 -1.33 1.21 -15.27
C LYS A 77 -1.41 0.97 -13.76
N TRP A 78 -2.42 1.53 -13.12
CA TRP A 78 -2.77 1.17 -11.77
C TRP A 78 -2.95 -0.35 -11.64
N GLY A 79 -2.31 -0.94 -10.63
CA GLY A 79 -2.37 -2.37 -10.38
C GLY A 79 -1.39 -3.24 -11.20
N ASP A 80 -0.60 -2.66 -12.11
CA ASP A 80 0.43 -3.44 -12.79
C ASP A 80 1.44 -3.95 -11.77
N LYS A 81 1.79 -5.24 -11.87
CA LYS A 81 2.89 -5.82 -11.09
C LYS A 81 4.20 -5.62 -11.81
N VAL A 82 5.16 -5.12 -11.07
CA VAL A 82 6.52 -4.83 -11.56
C VAL A 82 7.55 -5.40 -10.60
N PHE A 83 8.75 -5.68 -11.11
CA PHE A 83 9.89 -6.03 -10.29
C PHE A 83 10.82 -4.82 -10.22
N VAL A 84 11.01 -4.27 -9.02
CA VAL A 84 11.65 -2.97 -8.79
C VAL A 84 12.87 -3.15 -7.92
N ASP A 85 13.95 -2.49 -8.29
CA ASP A 85 15.12 -2.33 -7.43
C ASP A 85 14.92 -1.15 -6.46
N PHE A 86 14.74 -1.47 -5.19
CA PHE A 86 14.57 -0.47 -4.12
C PHE A 86 15.91 0.10 -3.62
N GLY A 87 17.03 -0.45 -4.06
CA GLY A 87 18.38 -0.06 -3.63
C GLY A 87 18.85 -0.78 -2.39
N CYS A 88 20.08 -0.52 -1.98
CA CYS A 88 20.70 -1.14 -0.80
C CYS A 88 20.99 -0.16 0.35
N GLY A 89 20.77 1.14 0.12
CA GLY A 89 21.04 2.18 1.13
C GLY A 89 19.90 2.43 2.12
N ASN A 90 18.93 1.52 2.18
CA ASN A 90 17.81 1.63 3.10
C ASN A 90 18.22 1.20 4.50
N ILE A 91 17.60 1.81 5.52
CA ILE A 91 17.98 1.64 6.92
C ILE A 91 17.04 0.64 7.60
N GLN A 92 17.62 -0.35 8.28
CA GLN A 92 16.92 -1.33 9.13
C GLN A 92 15.75 -2.06 8.43
N THR A 93 14.52 -1.73 8.79
CA THR A 93 13.30 -2.38 8.32
C THR A 93 12.81 -1.89 6.96
N GLU A 94 13.45 -0.87 6.37
CA GLU A 94 13.10 -0.43 5.03
C GLU A 94 13.44 -1.50 4.01
N LEU A 95 12.52 -1.71 3.07
CA LEU A 95 12.70 -2.70 2.02
C LEU A 95 13.89 -2.32 1.12
N SER A 96 14.81 -3.26 0.98
CA SER A 96 16.03 -3.13 0.18
C SER A 96 16.03 -4.18 -0.94
N PHE A 97 16.88 -3.93 -1.96
CA PHE A 97 17.09 -4.84 -3.09
C PHE A 97 15.86 -5.01 -4.00
N PRO A 98 15.96 -5.87 -5.05
CA PRO A 98 14.85 -6.11 -5.95
C PRO A 98 13.69 -6.86 -5.30
N HIS A 99 12.50 -6.27 -5.41
CA HIS A 99 11.25 -6.88 -4.95
C HIS A 99 10.12 -6.68 -5.95
N PRO A 100 9.14 -7.59 -5.97
CA PRO A 100 7.89 -7.34 -6.65
C PRO A 100 7.15 -6.17 -6.00
N ALA A 101 6.45 -5.39 -6.81
CA ALA A 101 5.67 -4.24 -6.34
C ALA A 101 4.43 -4.04 -7.20
N ILE A 102 3.43 -3.36 -6.65
CA ILE A 102 2.19 -2.99 -7.33
C ILE A 102 2.25 -1.50 -7.64
N VAL A 103 2.03 -1.13 -8.90
CA VAL A 103 1.98 0.27 -9.32
C VAL A 103 0.69 0.91 -8.81
N LEU A 104 0.83 1.98 -8.03
CA LEU A 104 -0.27 2.78 -7.51
C LEU A 104 -0.50 4.06 -8.32
N TYR A 105 0.53 4.62 -8.90
CA TYR A 105 0.42 5.81 -9.74
C TYR A 105 1.58 5.91 -10.74
N ASN A 106 1.31 6.49 -11.92
CA ASN A 106 2.29 6.63 -13.00
C ASN A 106 2.47 8.10 -13.39
N PHE A 107 3.64 8.64 -13.16
CA PHE A 107 4.08 9.94 -13.65
C PHE A 107 4.90 9.80 -14.95
N ALA A 108 5.43 10.91 -15.45
CA ALA A 108 6.27 10.91 -16.66
C ALA A 108 7.51 10.00 -16.49
N ASN A 109 8.31 10.22 -15.44
CA ASN A 109 9.58 9.54 -15.21
C ASN A 109 9.59 8.64 -13.98
N THR A 110 8.57 8.73 -13.12
CA THR A 110 8.48 7.98 -11.87
C THR A 110 7.16 7.23 -11.77
N VAL A 111 7.12 6.24 -10.90
CA VAL A 111 5.91 5.56 -10.47
C VAL A 111 5.86 5.54 -8.94
N ILE A 112 4.66 5.60 -8.37
CA ILE A 112 4.45 5.26 -6.96
C ILE A 112 4.12 3.79 -6.91
N VAL A 113 4.80 3.04 -6.06
CA VAL A 113 4.63 1.60 -5.92
C VAL A 113 4.44 1.19 -4.46
N ALA A 114 3.62 0.17 -4.24
CA ALA A 114 3.55 -0.57 -2.99
C ALA A 114 4.38 -1.85 -3.13
N PRO A 115 5.47 -2.02 -2.37
CA PRO A 115 6.27 -3.23 -2.43
C PRO A 115 5.50 -4.42 -1.86
N THR A 116 5.85 -5.61 -2.35
CA THR A 116 5.29 -6.87 -1.86
C THR A 116 6.38 -7.83 -1.43
N THR A 117 6.09 -8.64 -0.41
CA THR A 117 6.97 -9.70 0.08
C THR A 117 6.19 -11.01 0.19
N SER A 118 6.88 -12.16 0.17
CA SER A 118 6.23 -13.43 0.48
C SER A 118 5.86 -13.52 1.96
N ASP A 119 4.73 -14.16 2.26
CA ASP A 119 4.27 -14.45 3.63
C ASP A 119 4.85 -15.79 4.11
N ASP A 120 6.16 -16.01 3.87
CA ASP A 120 6.85 -17.24 4.23
C ASP A 120 7.37 -17.21 5.69
N SER A 121 7.22 -16.10 6.41
CA SER A 121 7.71 -15.96 7.78
C SER A 121 6.66 -16.36 8.80
N PRO A 122 6.99 -17.28 9.74
CA PRO A 122 6.09 -17.61 10.85
C PRO A 122 5.97 -16.47 11.88
N ASN A 123 6.69 -15.37 11.70
CA ASN A 123 6.68 -14.26 12.64
C ASN A 123 5.42 -13.43 12.44
N SER A 124 4.61 -13.33 13.49
CA SER A 124 3.55 -12.33 13.56
C SER A 124 4.18 -10.93 13.47
N PHE A 125 3.66 -10.12 12.58
CA PHE A 125 4.00 -8.69 12.56
C PHE A 125 3.53 -8.04 13.87
N SER A 126 4.22 -6.95 14.26
CA SER A 126 3.69 -6.09 15.32
C SER A 126 2.31 -5.56 14.93
N ALA A 127 1.46 -5.24 15.91
CA ALA A 127 0.12 -4.73 15.68
C ALA A 127 0.11 -3.52 14.72
N ASP A 128 1.09 -2.63 14.87
CA ASP A 128 1.26 -1.44 14.02
C ASP A 128 1.47 -1.79 12.54
N ILE A 129 2.21 -2.86 12.26
CA ILE A 129 2.43 -3.33 10.88
C ILE A 129 1.19 -4.03 10.34
N GLU A 130 0.50 -4.83 11.15
CA GLU A 130 -0.76 -5.48 10.77
C GLU A 130 -1.83 -4.45 10.31
N GLU A 131 -1.82 -3.25 10.92
CA GLU A 131 -2.71 -2.16 10.52
C GLU A 131 -2.44 -1.59 9.12
N VAL A 132 -1.25 -1.78 8.57
CA VAL A 132 -0.80 -1.12 7.33
C VAL A 132 -0.42 -2.09 6.21
N ILE A 133 -0.82 -3.36 6.33
CA ILE A 133 -0.60 -4.38 5.30
C ILE A 133 -1.91 -4.98 4.81
N ILE A 134 -1.86 -5.59 3.62
CA ILE A 134 -2.90 -6.47 3.08
C ILE A 134 -2.27 -7.82 2.78
N LYS A 135 -2.93 -8.91 3.18
CA LYS A 135 -2.49 -10.28 2.89
C LYS A 135 -3.26 -10.82 1.69
N ALA A 136 -2.55 -11.28 0.67
CA ALA A 136 -3.10 -11.92 -0.51
C ALA A 136 -2.70 -13.39 -0.52
N LYS A 137 -3.68 -14.28 -0.58
CA LYS A 137 -3.47 -15.72 -0.70
C LYS A 137 -2.96 -16.07 -2.09
N ARG A 138 -2.17 -17.14 -2.16
CA ARG A 138 -1.74 -17.74 -3.41
C ARG A 138 -2.94 -18.11 -4.28
N ASP A 139 -2.95 -17.65 -5.54
CA ASP A 139 -3.95 -18.01 -6.54
C ASP A 139 -3.35 -18.67 -7.80
N GLY A 140 -2.02 -18.74 -7.87
CA GLY A 140 -1.26 -19.33 -8.99
C GLY A 140 -1.21 -18.45 -10.24
N THR A 141 -1.98 -17.36 -10.30
CA THR A 141 -2.06 -16.46 -11.46
C THR A 141 -1.46 -15.10 -11.15
N VAL A 142 -2.06 -14.35 -10.23
CA VAL A 142 -1.58 -13.04 -9.79
C VAL A 142 -0.48 -13.23 -8.75
N PHE A 143 -0.69 -14.13 -7.79
CA PHE A 143 0.26 -14.41 -6.72
C PHE A 143 0.67 -15.88 -6.71
N PRO A 144 1.93 -16.21 -7.08
CA PRO A 144 2.44 -17.58 -7.04
C PRO A 144 2.65 -18.11 -5.61
N LYS A 145 2.67 -17.21 -4.62
CA LYS A 145 2.83 -17.50 -3.19
C LYS A 145 1.90 -16.60 -2.37
N ASP A 146 1.64 -16.98 -1.13
CA ASP A 146 1.04 -16.08 -0.15
C ASP A 146 1.90 -14.82 -0.06
N THR A 147 1.27 -13.67 -0.17
CA THR A 147 1.96 -12.39 -0.41
C THR A 147 1.44 -11.32 0.53
N ILE A 148 2.34 -10.50 1.05
CA ILE A 148 2.03 -9.32 1.85
C ILE A 148 2.26 -8.08 1.00
N ILE A 149 1.27 -7.20 0.93
CA ILE A 149 1.35 -5.88 0.31
C ILE A 149 1.68 -4.88 1.42
N ASN A 150 2.86 -4.25 1.34
CA ASN A 150 3.40 -3.36 2.37
C ASN A 150 3.02 -1.90 2.08
N LEU A 151 1.86 -1.45 2.59
CA LEU A 151 1.40 -0.07 2.33
C LEU A 151 2.14 0.97 3.17
N HIS A 152 2.81 0.58 4.25
CA HIS A 152 3.67 1.49 5.02
C HIS A 152 5.00 1.82 4.31
N GLN A 153 5.36 1.06 3.27
CA GLN A 153 6.62 1.23 2.52
C GLN A 153 6.40 1.73 1.09
N ILE A 154 5.30 2.42 0.84
CA ILE A 154 5.03 3.03 -0.46
C ILE A 154 6.15 4.01 -0.80
N LYS A 155 6.73 3.84 -2.00
CA LYS A 155 7.82 4.70 -2.49
C LYS A 155 7.55 5.21 -3.91
N SER A 156 8.03 6.42 -4.18
CA SER A 156 8.17 6.91 -5.56
C SER A 156 9.53 6.47 -6.09
N VAL A 157 9.53 5.74 -7.19
CA VAL A 157 10.76 5.23 -7.82
C VAL A 157 10.86 5.69 -9.26
N HIS A 158 12.09 5.95 -9.74
CA HIS A 158 12.33 6.23 -11.15
C HIS A 158 12.05 4.98 -11.99
N LYS A 159 11.47 5.14 -13.18
CA LYS A 159 11.11 4.01 -14.06
C LYS A 159 12.29 3.15 -14.47
N ASP A 160 13.50 3.71 -14.51
CA ASP A 160 14.72 2.95 -14.82
C ASP A 160 15.09 1.94 -13.71
N ARG A 161 14.52 2.08 -12.50
CA ARG A 161 14.64 1.09 -11.43
C ARG A 161 13.70 -0.11 -11.59
N ILE A 162 12.79 -0.06 -12.56
CA ILE A 162 11.92 -1.19 -12.87
C ILE A 162 12.71 -2.18 -13.73
N ILE A 163 13.08 -3.30 -13.13
CA ILE A 163 13.86 -4.36 -13.78
C ILE A 163 13.01 -5.08 -14.82
N SER A 164 11.76 -5.40 -14.47
CA SER A 164 10.83 -6.09 -15.37
C SER A 164 9.37 -5.77 -15.06
N ASN A 165 8.53 -5.83 -16.11
CA ASN A 165 7.07 -5.86 -15.98
C ASN A 165 6.64 -7.33 -15.87
N LEU A 166 5.96 -7.69 -14.79
CA LEU A 166 5.51 -9.05 -14.53
C LEU A 166 4.27 -9.44 -15.36
N ARG A 167 3.84 -8.56 -16.29
CA ARG A 167 2.72 -8.77 -17.24
C ARG A 167 1.43 -9.23 -16.58
N CYS A 168 1.21 -8.79 -15.36
CA CYS A 168 0.05 -9.12 -14.56
C CYS A 168 -0.50 -7.84 -13.93
N ASN A 169 -1.82 -7.73 -13.81
CA ASN A 169 -2.49 -6.64 -13.11
C ASN A 169 -3.32 -7.23 -11.96
N VAL A 170 -3.18 -6.66 -10.77
CA VAL A 170 -3.81 -7.20 -9.56
C VAL A 170 -5.32 -6.93 -9.48
N LYS A 171 -5.90 -6.19 -10.43
CA LYS A 171 -7.35 -5.95 -10.48
C LYS A 171 -8.17 -7.24 -10.63
N SER A 172 -7.60 -8.27 -11.26
CA SER A 172 -8.27 -9.57 -11.39
C SER A 172 -8.25 -10.43 -10.13
N TYR A 173 -7.51 -10.00 -9.10
CA TYR A 173 -7.43 -10.74 -7.84
C TYR A 173 -8.54 -10.31 -6.89
N ILE A 174 -9.39 -11.26 -6.48
CA ILE A 174 -10.42 -11.05 -5.46
C ILE A 174 -9.83 -11.38 -4.09
N VAL A 175 -9.98 -10.46 -3.16
CA VAL A 175 -9.43 -10.61 -1.81
C VAL A 175 -10.17 -11.71 -1.05
N ASP A 176 -9.42 -12.56 -0.37
CA ASP A 176 -9.97 -13.66 0.43
C ASP A 176 -10.87 -13.15 1.56
N ARG A 177 -11.94 -13.88 1.85
CA ARG A 177 -12.92 -13.51 2.88
C ARG A 177 -12.30 -13.39 4.27
N GLN A 178 -11.29 -14.21 4.59
CA GLN A 178 -10.61 -14.12 5.88
C GLN A 178 -9.87 -12.80 6.01
N GLU A 179 -9.24 -12.34 4.91
CA GLU A 179 -8.57 -11.04 4.88
C GLU A 179 -9.57 -9.89 4.99
N ILE A 180 -10.72 -9.96 4.29
CA ILE A 180 -11.80 -8.98 4.43
C ILE A 180 -12.26 -8.87 5.90
N THR A 181 -12.51 -10.01 6.55
CA THR A 181 -12.90 -10.06 7.98
C THR A 181 -11.81 -9.44 8.87
N ARG A 182 -10.53 -9.77 8.60
CA ARG A 182 -9.38 -9.20 9.32
C ARG A 182 -9.31 -7.68 9.18
N GLN A 183 -9.48 -7.15 7.96
CA GLN A 183 -9.45 -5.71 7.70
C GLN A 183 -10.61 -4.98 8.42
N ASN A 184 -11.80 -5.55 8.40
CA ASN A 184 -12.96 -5.00 9.12
C ASN A 184 -12.74 -5.02 10.65
N ALA A 185 -12.13 -6.06 11.20
CA ALA A 185 -11.79 -6.13 12.63
C ALA A 185 -10.78 -5.06 13.04
N ILE A 186 -9.76 -4.81 12.21
CA ILE A 186 -8.74 -3.76 12.45
C ILE A 186 -9.37 -2.37 12.45
N HIS A 187 -10.25 -2.09 11.48
CA HIS A 187 -10.78 -0.73 11.28
C HIS A 187 -12.13 -0.48 11.96
N GLY A 188 -12.70 -1.50 12.61
CA GLY A 188 -13.94 -1.37 13.38
C GLY A 188 -15.18 -1.04 12.53
N ALA A 189 -15.18 -1.40 11.23
CA ALA A 189 -16.27 -1.11 10.31
C ALA A 189 -16.37 -2.16 9.21
N ASP A 190 -17.61 -2.41 8.73
CA ASP A 190 -17.86 -3.26 7.56
C ASP A 190 -17.62 -2.53 6.23
N THR A 191 -16.44 -1.94 6.09
CA THR A 191 -16.09 -1.14 4.90
C THR A 191 -15.47 -2.00 3.81
N PHE A 192 -14.81 -3.09 4.20
CA PHE A 192 -14.30 -4.08 3.27
C PHE A 192 -15.39 -5.13 3.04
N THR A 193 -15.76 -5.34 1.77
CA THR A 193 -16.89 -6.21 1.40
C THR A 193 -16.42 -7.48 0.72
N ASP A 194 -17.14 -8.58 0.91
CA ASP A 194 -16.88 -9.83 0.21
C ASP A 194 -16.92 -9.61 -1.32
N GLY A 195 -15.96 -10.22 -2.02
CA GLY A 195 -15.83 -10.06 -3.47
C GLY A 195 -15.09 -8.79 -3.92
N MET A 196 -14.57 -8.00 -2.99
CA MET A 196 -13.76 -6.82 -3.31
C MET A 196 -12.49 -7.21 -4.05
N ASP A 197 -12.16 -6.51 -5.13
CA ASP A 197 -10.86 -6.69 -5.79
C ASP A 197 -9.72 -6.04 -4.98
N LEU A 198 -8.49 -6.48 -5.25
CA LEU A 198 -7.34 -6.02 -4.47
C LEU A 198 -7.06 -4.52 -4.63
N LEU A 199 -7.36 -3.93 -5.78
CA LEU A 199 -7.15 -2.49 -5.97
C LEU A 199 -8.11 -1.66 -5.14
N ASP A 200 -9.36 -2.07 -5.05
CA ASP A 200 -10.35 -1.42 -4.19
C ASP A 200 -10.01 -1.63 -2.71
N CYS A 201 -9.52 -2.82 -2.35
CA CYS A 201 -9.00 -3.08 -1.00
C CYS A 201 -7.81 -2.16 -0.66
N ILE A 202 -6.82 -2.03 -1.57
CA ILE A 202 -5.69 -1.12 -1.40
C ILE A 202 -6.17 0.33 -1.26
N ARG A 203 -7.08 0.79 -2.12
CA ARG A 203 -7.63 2.15 -2.08
C ARG A 203 -8.31 2.45 -0.75
N THR A 204 -9.15 1.54 -0.30
CA THR A 204 -9.85 1.65 0.98
C THR A 204 -8.87 1.70 2.14
N LYS A 205 -7.89 0.80 2.15
CA LYS A 205 -6.85 0.76 3.19
C LYS A 205 -6.01 2.03 3.23
N LEU A 206 -5.60 2.55 2.06
CA LEU A 206 -4.87 3.82 1.98
C LEU A 206 -5.69 5.00 2.51
N ALA A 207 -7.01 5.02 2.29
CA ALA A 207 -7.87 6.04 2.88
C ALA A 207 -7.84 5.99 4.42
N TYR A 208 -7.83 4.80 5.02
CA TYR A 208 -7.67 4.67 6.48
C TYR A 208 -6.29 5.13 6.96
N ILE A 209 -5.22 4.78 6.27
CA ILE A 209 -3.86 5.14 6.66
C ILE A 209 -3.63 6.67 6.56
N LEU A 210 -4.10 7.29 5.47
CA LEU A 210 -3.80 8.68 5.15
C LEU A 210 -4.82 9.68 5.69
N ALA A 211 -6.05 9.24 5.93
CA ALA A 211 -7.18 10.08 6.32
C ALA A 211 -7.96 9.49 7.51
N ALA A 212 -7.27 8.87 8.46
CA ALA A 212 -7.86 8.15 9.58
C ALA A 212 -8.97 8.95 10.33
N PRO A 213 -8.79 10.24 10.69
CA PRO A 213 -9.84 10.99 11.39
C PRO A 213 -11.12 11.15 10.56
N GLN A 214 -10.97 11.43 9.25
CA GLN A 214 -12.10 11.58 8.34
C GLN A 214 -12.82 10.25 8.09
N MET A 215 -12.07 9.15 8.01
CA MET A 215 -12.64 7.81 7.84
C MET A 215 -13.39 7.36 9.09
N GLN A 216 -12.86 7.63 10.28
CA GLN A 216 -13.54 7.34 11.55
C GLN A 216 -14.86 8.10 11.66
N SER A 217 -14.88 9.40 11.31
CA SER A 217 -16.11 10.19 11.28
C SER A 217 -17.15 9.60 10.33
N LYS A 218 -16.76 9.29 9.10
CA LYS A 218 -17.68 8.66 8.12
C LYS A 218 -18.19 7.30 8.57
N ASN A 219 -17.34 6.47 9.19
CA ASN A 219 -17.77 5.20 9.72
C ASN A 219 -18.82 5.36 10.82
N THR A 220 -18.64 6.33 11.71
CA THR A 220 -19.62 6.65 12.76
C THR A 220 -20.95 7.10 12.14
N GLU A 221 -20.93 7.93 11.11
CA GLU A 221 -22.12 8.36 10.38
C GLU A 221 -22.84 7.17 9.70
N ILE A 222 -22.08 6.26 9.07
CA ILE A 222 -22.64 5.05 8.44
C ILE A 222 -23.27 4.15 9.47
N LEU A 223 -22.63 3.91 10.61
CA LEU A 223 -23.17 3.08 11.69
C LEU A 223 -24.46 3.67 12.27
N ASN A 224 -24.47 4.99 12.52
CA ASN A 224 -25.66 5.69 12.99
C ASN A 224 -26.80 5.61 11.95
N GLY A 225 -26.50 5.80 10.67
CA GLY A 225 -27.47 5.65 9.59
C GLY A 225 -28.08 4.24 9.50
N ARG A 226 -27.25 3.20 9.60
CA ARG A 226 -27.72 1.80 9.64
C ARG A 226 -28.64 1.53 10.83
N GLN A 227 -28.30 2.06 11.99
CA GLN A 227 -29.10 1.92 13.18
C GLN A 227 -30.47 2.61 13.04
N GLN A 228 -30.51 3.80 12.44
CA GLN A 228 -31.76 4.49 12.13
C GLN A 228 -32.61 3.73 11.10
N ILE A 229 -32.01 3.18 10.06
CA ILE A 229 -32.72 2.34 9.07
C ILE A 229 -33.35 1.13 9.74
N SER A 230 -32.63 0.43 10.61
CA SER A 230 -33.16 -0.72 11.35
C SER A 230 -34.34 -0.33 12.25
N GLN A 231 -34.26 0.79 12.95
CA GLN A 231 -35.35 1.30 13.77
C GLN A 231 -36.58 1.65 12.94
N LEU A 232 -36.40 2.30 11.78
CA LEU A 232 -37.49 2.64 10.88
C LEU A 232 -38.15 1.39 10.28
N GLN A 233 -37.37 0.37 9.92
CA GLN A 233 -37.90 -0.92 9.45
C GLN A 233 -38.77 -1.58 10.50
N THR A 234 -38.32 -1.66 11.75
CA THR A 234 -39.12 -2.21 12.86
C THR A 234 -40.40 -1.41 13.09
N ALA A 235 -40.33 -0.08 13.04
CA ALA A 235 -41.51 0.78 13.18
C ALA A 235 -42.51 0.59 12.01
N LEU A 236 -42.00 0.42 10.81
CA LEU A 236 -42.80 0.15 9.60
C LEU A 236 -43.57 -1.19 9.74
N GLU A 237 -42.87 -2.24 10.15
CA GLU A 237 -43.47 -3.57 10.36
C GLU A 237 -44.59 -3.50 11.44
N ALA A 238 -44.34 -2.82 12.54
CA ALA A 238 -45.35 -2.61 13.60
C ALA A 238 -46.56 -1.82 13.09
N ALA A 239 -46.35 -0.78 12.27
CA ALA A 239 -47.43 -0.03 11.65
C ALA A 239 -48.24 -0.87 10.66
N GLN A 240 -47.58 -1.69 9.85
CA GLN A 240 -48.26 -2.61 8.91
C GLN A 240 -49.12 -3.65 9.67
N GLN A 241 -48.62 -4.23 10.77
CA GLN A 241 -49.38 -5.12 11.60
C GLN A 241 -50.63 -4.42 12.17
N LYS A 242 -50.48 -3.18 12.65
CA LYS A 242 -51.60 -2.42 13.18
C LYS A 242 -52.66 -2.10 12.13
N ILE A 243 -52.25 -1.78 10.93
CA ILE A 243 -53.16 -1.58 9.80
C ILE A 243 -53.93 -2.88 9.51
N ALA A 244 -53.26 -4.02 9.47
CA ALA A 244 -53.91 -5.32 9.23
C ALA A 244 -54.92 -5.66 10.32
N GLU A 245 -54.59 -5.43 11.59
CA GLU A 245 -55.51 -5.62 12.71
C GLU A 245 -56.78 -4.73 12.61
N LEU A 246 -56.57 -3.43 12.30
CA LEU A 246 -57.69 -2.48 12.16
C LEU A 246 -58.58 -2.82 10.97
N THR A 247 -57.98 -3.25 9.85
CA THR A 247 -58.73 -3.70 8.68
C THR A 247 -59.60 -4.90 9.00
N ALA A 248 -59.07 -5.91 9.70
CA ALA A 248 -59.81 -7.07 10.11
C ALA A 248 -60.96 -6.74 11.11
N GLN A 249 -60.75 -5.77 12.01
CA GLN A 249 -61.81 -5.26 12.89
C GLN A 249 -62.92 -4.54 12.12
N LEU A 250 -62.59 -3.73 11.13
CA LEU A 250 -63.57 -3.04 10.28
C LEU A 250 -64.42 -4.02 9.47
N GLU A 251 -63.82 -5.06 8.90
CA GLU A 251 -64.52 -6.09 8.14
C GLU A 251 -65.50 -6.84 9.05
N LYS A 252 -65.09 -7.18 10.27
CA LYS A 252 -65.94 -7.84 11.28
C LYS A 252 -67.13 -6.98 11.67
N THR A 253 -66.91 -5.71 11.95
CA THR A 253 -67.96 -4.75 12.32
C THR A 253 -68.94 -4.48 11.18
N SER A 254 -68.45 -4.48 9.96
CA SER A 254 -69.28 -4.33 8.74
C SER A 254 -70.20 -5.54 8.53
N SER A 255 -69.67 -6.75 8.75
CA SER A 255 -70.43 -8.01 8.65
C SER A 255 -71.52 -8.11 9.72
N GLU A 256 -71.24 -7.68 10.94
CA GLU A 256 -72.21 -7.69 12.08
C GLU A 256 -73.34 -6.69 11.85
N LYS A 257 -73.07 -5.53 11.22
CA LYS A 257 -74.13 -4.55 10.86
C LYS A 257 -75.00 -5.01 9.73
N GLN A 258 -74.53 -5.81 8.79
CA GLN A 258 -75.30 -6.35 7.69
C GLN A 258 -76.28 -7.44 8.21
N CYS A 259 -75.89 -8.28 9.19
CA CYS A 259 -76.75 -9.28 9.79
C CYS A 259 -77.84 -8.71 10.75
N GLN A 260 -77.78 -7.41 11.09
CA GLN A 260 -78.80 -6.77 11.94
C GLN A 260 -79.88 -6.03 11.12
N ASN A 261 -79.72 -5.89 9.82
CA ASN A 261 -80.66 -5.18 8.93
C ASN A 261 -81.43 -6.11 7.99
N ASP A 262 -81.17 -7.41 8.04
CA ASP A 262 -81.95 -8.48 7.43
C ASP A 262 -82.89 -9.14 8.55
#